data_eb6b4728c43c238f6c51fe4f46ffe61e
#
_entry.id   eb6b4728c43c238f6c51fe4f46ffe61e
#
_cell.length_a   1.000
_cell.length_b   1.000
_cell.length_c   1.000
_cell.angle_alpha   90.00
_cell.angle_beta   90.00
_cell.angle_gamma   90.00
#
_symmetry.space_group_name_H-M   'P 1'
#
loop_
_entity.id
_entity.type
_entity.pdbx_description
1 polymer ?
#
loop_
_entity_poly.entity_id
_entity_poly.type
_entity_poly.pdbx_seq_one_letter_code
_entity_poly.pdbx_strand_id
1 'polypeptide(L)'
;MEVRIEPYPGCDEAARYLLAARHRGEPGPRLPEHCRPATLGQALAVQMRTAELQQAQGALIAAWKSAVPTPEKIAVAPIYAPSVHQSRHGTAPAADAMVRIEPEIAFELARDLPAREAPYAPADVDAAVGAARLALEVLGCRYSSPQHVPLPELLADHMFNQGLVLGPEIDAPAPAQMPIEVYVDGALQEHHDGVHPNTDPRAGLYWIAEFLRAQGLGLRAGQHVITGSYAGYIDVPANREVRIVYGTLGEIALRFVR
;
A
#
# COMPACT_ATOMS: atom_id res chain seq x y z
N MET A 1 12.73 0.01 -15.24
CA MET A 1 12.62 -1.48 -15.31
C MET A 1 11.26 -1.83 -15.86
N GLU A 2 11.20 -2.49 -17.02
CA GLU A 2 9.93 -3.00 -17.58
C GLU A 2 9.66 -4.39 -17.00
N VAL A 3 8.60 -4.53 -16.21
CA VAL A 3 8.16 -5.81 -15.65
C VAL A 3 6.76 -6.08 -16.19
N ARG A 4 6.54 -7.27 -16.76
CA ARG A 4 5.23 -7.72 -17.24
C ARG A 4 4.68 -8.79 -16.33
N ILE A 5 3.36 -8.82 -16.19
CA ILE A 5 2.65 -9.89 -15.50
C ILE A 5 2.86 -11.19 -16.29
N GLU A 6 3.39 -12.21 -15.60
CA GLU A 6 3.79 -13.48 -16.19
C GLU A 6 3.10 -14.65 -15.45
N PRO A 7 1.95 -15.14 -15.94
CA PRO A 7 1.32 -16.32 -15.35
C PRO A 7 2.22 -17.56 -15.41
N TYR A 8 2.11 -18.42 -14.38
CA TYR A 8 2.85 -19.69 -14.32
C TYR A 8 1.98 -20.78 -13.65
N PRO A 9 2.32 -22.08 -13.77
CA PRO A 9 1.45 -23.18 -13.30
C PRO A 9 1.08 -23.12 -11.81
N GLY A 10 1.97 -22.63 -10.94
CA GLY A 10 1.74 -22.51 -9.50
C GLY A 10 0.99 -21.26 -9.04
N CYS A 11 0.64 -20.36 -9.97
CA CYS A 11 0.10 -19.02 -9.65
C CYS A 11 -1.21 -19.06 -8.84
N ASP A 12 -2.19 -19.89 -9.25
CA ASP A 12 -3.49 -19.98 -8.56
C ASP A 12 -3.34 -20.55 -7.14
N GLU A 13 -2.50 -21.58 -6.99
CA GLU A 13 -2.24 -22.17 -5.66
C GLU A 13 -1.52 -21.19 -4.73
N ALA A 14 -0.51 -20.46 -5.21
CA ALA A 14 0.18 -19.44 -4.45
C ALA A 14 -0.79 -18.33 -4.00
N ALA A 15 -1.66 -17.86 -4.90
CA ALA A 15 -2.65 -16.84 -4.60
C ALA A 15 -3.63 -17.31 -3.52
N ARG A 16 -4.16 -18.52 -3.62
CA ARG A 16 -5.06 -19.12 -2.62
C ARG A 16 -4.38 -19.31 -1.28
N TYR A 17 -3.12 -19.73 -1.27
CA TYR A 17 -2.34 -19.92 -0.06
C TYR A 17 -2.15 -18.59 0.69
N LEU A 18 -1.71 -17.53 0.00
CA LEU A 18 -1.52 -16.22 0.58
C LEU A 18 -2.84 -15.57 1.02
N LEU A 19 -3.91 -15.75 0.24
CA LEU A 19 -5.24 -15.26 0.61
C LEU A 19 -5.75 -15.96 1.87
N ALA A 20 -5.61 -17.28 1.98
CA ALA A 20 -5.98 -18.02 3.18
C ALA A 20 -5.15 -17.60 4.40
N ALA A 21 -3.84 -17.34 4.23
CA ALA A 21 -2.98 -16.83 5.30
C ALA A 21 -3.43 -15.43 5.75
N ARG A 22 -3.80 -14.55 4.82
CA ARG A 22 -4.35 -13.21 5.12
C ARG A 22 -5.64 -13.29 5.92
N HIS A 23 -6.55 -14.20 5.57
CA HIS A 23 -7.81 -14.39 6.30
C HIS A 23 -7.63 -14.99 7.70
N ARG A 24 -6.62 -15.84 7.90
CA ARG A 24 -6.29 -16.36 9.25
C ARG A 24 -5.73 -15.28 10.18
N GLY A 25 -5.09 -14.24 9.61
CA GLY A 25 -4.42 -13.19 10.40
C GLY A 25 -3.12 -13.64 11.07
N GLU A 26 -2.63 -14.85 10.81
CA GLU A 26 -1.42 -15.42 11.44
C GLU A 26 -0.36 -15.68 10.38
N PRO A 27 0.90 -15.20 10.60
CA PRO A 27 2.02 -15.53 9.73
C PRO A 27 2.34 -17.04 9.75
N GLY A 28 2.68 -17.57 8.57
CA GLY A 28 2.98 -18.99 8.39
C GLY A 28 4.30 -19.22 7.66
N PRO A 29 4.58 -20.46 7.25
CA PRO A 29 5.76 -20.80 6.47
C PRO A 29 5.72 -20.16 5.07
N ARG A 30 6.85 -20.22 4.37
CA ARG A 30 6.93 -19.87 2.94
C ARG A 30 5.95 -20.70 2.10
N LEU A 31 5.63 -20.18 0.93
CA LEU A 31 4.86 -20.94 -0.08
C LEU A 31 5.46 -22.34 -0.30
N PRO A 32 4.65 -23.37 -0.61
CA PRO A 32 5.15 -24.65 -1.09
C PRO A 32 6.08 -24.44 -2.30
N GLU A 33 7.15 -25.20 -2.38
CA GLU A 33 8.24 -24.96 -3.35
C GLU A 33 7.75 -24.90 -4.81
N HIS A 34 6.83 -25.80 -5.17
CA HIS A 34 6.30 -25.90 -6.53
C HIS A 34 5.42 -24.74 -6.98
N CYS A 35 4.96 -23.89 -6.04
CA CYS A 35 4.13 -22.71 -6.37
C CYS A 35 4.82 -21.37 -6.06
N ARG A 36 6.11 -21.35 -5.71
CA ARG A 36 6.85 -20.12 -5.47
C ARG A 36 7.08 -19.33 -6.76
N PRO A 37 6.76 -18.03 -6.80
CA PRO A 37 7.15 -17.19 -7.93
C PRO A 37 8.68 -17.05 -7.96
N ALA A 38 9.29 -17.25 -9.13
CA ALA A 38 10.74 -17.11 -9.33
C ALA A 38 11.12 -15.72 -9.86
N THR A 39 10.18 -15.02 -10.51
CA THR A 39 10.39 -13.70 -11.11
C THR A 39 9.41 -12.68 -10.55
N LEU A 40 9.71 -11.39 -10.74
CA LEU A 40 8.78 -10.30 -10.38
C LEU A 40 7.49 -10.37 -11.21
N GLY A 41 7.58 -10.79 -12.48
CA GLY A 41 6.40 -10.97 -13.33
C GLY A 41 5.46 -12.06 -12.80
N GLN A 42 6.02 -13.19 -12.33
CA GLN A 42 5.25 -14.25 -11.67
C GLN A 42 4.64 -13.80 -10.34
N ALA A 43 5.39 -13.02 -9.56
CA ALA A 43 4.88 -12.44 -8.34
C ALA A 43 3.68 -11.51 -8.57
N LEU A 44 3.74 -10.67 -9.60
CA LEU A 44 2.62 -9.81 -10.01
C LEU A 44 1.42 -10.64 -10.50
N ALA A 45 1.65 -11.74 -11.19
CA ALA A 45 0.57 -12.66 -11.58
C ALA A 45 -0.15 -13.24 -10.35
N VAL A 46 0.58 -13.57 -9.28
CA VAL A 46 -0.01 -14.02 -8.01
C VAL A 46 -0.85 -12.90 -7.38
N GLN A 47 -0.37 -11.64 -7.36
CA GLN A 47 -1.16 -10.50 -6.87
C GLN A 47 -2.46 -10.33 -7.66
N MET A 48 -2.39 -10.36 -9.00
CA MET A 48 -3.59 -10.21 -9.85
C MET A 48 -4.56 -11.37 -9.64
N ARG A 49 -4.06 -12.58 -9.51
CA ARG A 49 -4.91 -13.73 -9.19
C ARG A 49 -5.55 -13.64 -7.82
N THR A 50 -4.81 -13.12 -6.83
CA THR A 50 -5.37 -12.79 -5.50
C THR A 50 -6.48 -11.74 -5.61
N ALA A 51 -6.28 -10.70 -6.43
CA ALA A 51 -7.29 -9.68 -6.66
C ALA A 51 -8.57 -10.24 -7.29
N GLU A 52 -8.45 -11.14 -8.28
CA GLU A 52 -9.61 -11.82 -8.87
C GLU A 52 -10.38 -12.65 -7.83
N LEU A 53 -9.68 -13.41 -6.99
CA LEU A 53 -10.28 -14.20 -5.91
C LEU A 53 -11.00 -13.32 -4.87
N GLN A 54 -10.41 -12.19 -4.50
CA GLN A 54 -11.00 -11.20 -3.60
C GLN A 54 -12.25 -10.55 -4.23
N GLN A 55 -12.19 -10.17 -5.50
CA GLN A 55 -13.32 -9.60 -6.22
C GLN A 55 -14.49 -10.59 -6.34
N ALA A 56 -14.20 -11.87 -6.56
CA ALA A 56 -15.23 -12.92 -6.57
C ALA A 56 -15.92 -13.08 -5.22
N GLN A 57 -15.30 -12.60 -4.13
CA GLN A 57 -15.89 -12.54 -2.78
C GLN A 57 -16.48 -11.16 -2.44
N GLY A 58 -16.55 -10.25 -3.41
CA GLY A 58 -17.09 -8.90 -3.24
C GLY A 58 -16.09 -7.86 -2.70
N ALA A 59 -14.83 -8.22 -2.49
CA ALA A 59 -13.80 -7.29 -2.02
C ALA A 59 -13.12 -6.59 -3.20
N LEU A 60 -13.55 -5.37 -3.49
CA LEU A 60 -12.97 -4.54 -4.56
C LEU A 60 -11.61 -3.97 -4.17
N ILE A 61 -10.78 -3.66 -5.17
CA ILE A 61 -9.57 -2.86 -4.98
C ILE A 61 -10.01 -1.41 -4.71
N ALA A 62 -9.70 -0.90 -3.51
CA ALA A 62 -10.02 0.47 -3.10
C ALA A 62 -8.79 1.39 -3.14
N ALA A 63 -7.59 0.82 -3.09
CA ALA A 63 -6.37 1.59 -3.17
C ALA A 63 -5.22 0.77 -3.76
N TRP A 64 -4.12 1.46 -4.04
CA TRP A 64 -2.86 0.87 -4.47
C TRP A 64 -1.70 1.46 -3.68
N LYS A 65 -0.75 0.64 -3.28
CA LYS A 65 0.58 1.13 -2.91
C LYS A 65 1.46 1.13 -4.14
N SER A 66 2.33 2.12 -4.24
CA SER A 66 3.23 2.29 -5.37
C SER A 66 4.50 3.02 -4.95
N ALA A 67 5.63 2.61 -5.45
CA ALA A 67 6.86 3.39 -5.41
C ALA A 67 7.55 3.31 -6.77
N VAL A 68 8.25 4.37 -7.15
CA VAL A 68 9.08 4.34 -8.36
C VAL A 68 10.11 3.20 -8.22
N PRO A 69 10.17 2.24 -9.16
CA PRO A 69 11.09 1.12 -9.05
C PRO A 69 12.56 1.56 -9.09
N THR A 70 13.38 0.88 -8.32
CA THR A 70 14.83 0.89 -8.48
C THR A 70 15.31 -0.40 -9.18
N PRO A 71 16.60 -0.52 -9.56
CA PRO A 71 17.13 -1.78 -10.08
C PRO A 71 16.93 -2.97 -9.13
N GLU A 72 16.88 -2.72 -7.82
CA GLU A 72 16.85 -3.75 -6.77
C GLU A 72 15.44 -3.99 -6.22
N LYS A 73 14.50 -3.05 -6.41
CA LYS A 73 13.20 -3.09 -5.72
C LYS A 73 12.06 -2.59 -6.60
N ILE A 74 10.96 -3.33 -6.56
CA ILE A 74 9.64 -2.88 -7.00
C ILE A 74 8.69 -2.98 -5.80
N ALA A 75 7.92 -1.94 -5.56
CA ALA A 75 6.85 -1.96 -4.56
C ALA A 75 5.56 -1.49 -5.22
N VAL A 76 4.70 -2.43 -5.51
CA VAL A 76 3.34 -2.21 -6.04
C VAL A 76 2.43 -3.31 -5.54
N ALA A 77 1.26 -2.92 -5.05
CA ALA A 77 0.25 -3.89 -4.65
C ALA A 77 -1.15 -3.27 -4.59
N PRO A 78 -2.22 -4.04 -4.90
CA PRO A 78 -3.59 -3.63 -4.62
C PRO A 78 -3.88 -3.67 -3.12
N ILE A 79 -4.73 -2.75 -2.66
CA ILE A 79 -5.27 -2.68 -1.29
C ILE A 79 -6.79 -2.82 -1.40
N TYR A 80 -7.35 -3.78 -0.65
CA TYR A 80 -8.76 -4.15 -0.79
C TYR A 80 -9.67 -3.35 0.15
N ALA A 81 -10.88 -3.05 -0.28
CA ALA A 81 -11.84 -2.24 0.46
C ALA A 81 -12.06 -2.67 1.92
N PRO A 82 -12.13 -3.97 2.27
CA PRO A 82 -12.29 -4.38 3.68
C PRO A 82 -11.10 -4.02 4.58
N SER A 83 -9.93 -3.72 4.02
CA SER A 83 -8.71 -3.31 4.77
C SER A 83 -8.44 -1.81 4.70
N VAL A 84 -9.37 -1.02 4.14
CA VAL A 84 -9.27 0.44 4.12
C VAL A 84 -10.19 1.03 5.19
N HIS A 85 -9.62 1.75 6.14
CA HIS A 85 -10.31 2.34 7.28
C HIS A 85 -10.25 3.86 7.23
N GLN A 86 -11.24 4.52 7.85
CA GLN A 86 -11.26 5.99 7.95
C GLN A 86 -10.86 6.40 9.37
N SER A 87 -9.86 7.25 9.53
CA SER A 87 -9.38 7.72 10.84
C SER A 87 -10.49 8.42 11.65
N ARG A 88 -11.43 9.07 10.97
CA ARG A 88 -12.61 9.71 11.61
C ARG A 88 -13.47 8.75 12.45
N HIS A 89 -13.34 7.43 12.27
CA HIS A 89 -14.03 6.43 13.10
C HIS A 89 -13.30 6.19 14.43
N GLY A 90 -12.11 6.77 14.63
CA GLY A 90 -11.32 6.71 15.85
C GLY A 90 -10.64 5.36 16.12
N THR A 91 -10.90 4.33 15.30
CA THR A 91 -10.33 3.00 15.46
C THR A 91 -9.97 2.35 14.13
N ALA A 92 -8.95 1.48 14.17
CA ALA A 92 -8.58 0.55 13.10
C ALA A 92 -8.18 -0.80 13.71
N PRO A 93 -8.30 -1.93 12.98
CA PRO A 93 -7.92 -3.24 13.49
C PRO A 93 -6.42 -3.36 13.74
N ALA A 94 -6.04 -4.14 14.78
CA ALA A 94 -4.69 -4.59 15.04
C ALA A 94 -4.63 -6.12 15.12
N ALA A 95 -3.66 -6.72 14.44
CA ALA A 95 -3.40 -8.15 14.58
C ALA A 95 -2.59 -8.46 15.85
N ASP A 96 -1.66 -7.57 16.21
CA ASP A 96 -0.69 -7.75 17.29
C ASP A 96 -0.73 -6.63 18.33
N ALA A 97 0.07 -6.79 19.39
CA ALA A 97 0.24 -5.78 20.44
C ALA A 97 0.97 -4.51 19.94
N MET A 98 1.77 -4.65 18.89
CA MET A 98 2.41 -3.56 18.17
C MET A 98 1.93 -3.56 16.71
N VAL A 99 1.63 -2.40 16.19
CA VAL A 99 1.21 -2.20 14.80
C VAL A 99 2.28 -1.42 14.08
N ARG A 100 2.75 -1.94 12.97
CA ARG A 100 3.71 -1.26 12.11
C ARG A 100 2.98 -0.42 11.08
N ILE A 101 3.31 0.86 11.02
CA ILE A 101 2.67 1.83 10.12
C ILE A 101 3.71 2.60 9.31
N GLU A 102 3.31 3.09 8.14
CA GLU A 102 4.08 4.01 7.31
C GLU A 102 3.25 5.29 7.09
N PRO A 103 3.71 6.48 7.59
CA PRO A 103 3.05 7.76 7.31
C PRO A 103 3.24 8.19 5.86
N GLU A 104 2.14 8.29 5.11
CA GLU A 104 2.11 8.58 3.68
C GLU A 104 1.08 9.66 3.32
N ILE A 105 1.06 10.08 2.06
CA ILE A 105 -0.04 10.82 1.44
C ILE A 105 -0.73 9.89 0.44
N ALA A 106 -2.06 9.85 0.47
CA ALA A 106 -2.90 9.14 -0.48
C ALA A 106 -3.51 10.12 -1.49
N PHE A 107 -3.35 9.85 -2.78
CA PHE A 107 -3.99 10.57 -3.87
C PHE A 107 -5.29 9.87 -4.26
N GLU A 108 -6.43 10.56 -4.14
CA GLU A 108 -7.75 10.06 -4.50
C GLU A 108 -8.07 10.42 -5.95
N LEU A 109 -8.48 9.44 -6.75
CA LEU A 109 -8.86 9.66 -8.13
C LEU A 109 -10.33 10.08 -8.24
N ALA A 110 -10.61 11.21 -8.89
CA ALA A 110 -11.95 11.66 -9.25
C ALA A 110 -12.40 11.11 -10.61
N ARG A 111 -11.48 10.63 -11.43
CA ARG A 111 -11.75 10.07 -12.76
C ARG A 111 -10.95 8.81 -13.02
N ASP A 112 -11.50 7.93 -13.86
CA ASP A 112 -10.82 6.74 -14.32
C ASP A 112 -9.57 7.09 -15.15
N LEU A 113 -8.54 6.27 -15.02
CA LEU A 113 -7.40 6.16 -15.91
C LEU A 113 -7.40 4.75 -16.52
N PRO A 114 -8.21 4.51 -17.58
CA PRO A 114 -8.36 3.17 -18.15
C PRO A 114 -7.12 2.74 -18.94
N ALA A 115 -7.02 1.46 -19.23
CA ALA A 115 -6.07 0.97 -20.23
C ALA A 115 -6.31 1.68 -21.58
N ARG A 116 -5.22 2.17 -22.18
CA ARG A 116 -5.23 2.81 -23.50
C ARG A 116 -3.91 2.56 -24.23
N GLU A 117 -3.91 2.72 -25.54
CA GLU A 117 -2.70 2.53 -26.34
C GLU A 117 -1.65 3.61 -26.04
N ALA A 118 -2.08 4.89 -26.09
CA ALA A 118 -1.19 6.01 -25.82
C ALA A 118 -0.78 6.11 -24.34
N PRO A 119 0.51 6.39 -24.04
CA PRO A 119 0.97 6.66 -22.70
C PRO A 119 0.23 7.81 -22.00
N TYR A 120 0.17 7.78 -20.67
CA TYR A 120 -0.30 8.91 -19.87
C TYR A 120 0.82 9.93 -19.68
N ALA A 121 0.56 11.19 -20.04
CA ALA A 121 1.41 12.28 -19.57
C ALA A 121 1.11 12.57 -18.08
N PRO A 122 2.07 13.12 -17.31
CA PRO A 122 1.81 13.54 -15.93
C PRO A 122 0.56 14.43 -15.79
N ALA A 123 0.33 15.34 -16.71
CA ALA A 123 -0.85 16.21 -16.71
C ALA A 123 -2.19 15.45 -16.88
N ASP A 124 -2.21 14.33 -17.60
CA ASP A 124 -3.41 13.47 -17.70
C ASP A 124 -3.74 12.84 -16.33
N VAL A 125 -2.70 12.39 -15.63
CA VAL A 125 -2.84 11.77 -14.31
C VAL A 125 -3.22 12.81 -13.26
N ASP A 126 -2.58 13.98 -13.27
CA ASP A 126 -2.93 15.10 -12.39
C ASP A 126 -4.38 15.54 -12.56
N ALA A 127 -4.86 15.60 -13.80
CA ALA A 127 -6.25 15.94 -14.09
C ALA A 127 -7.26 14.89 -13.60
N ALA A 128 -6.83 13.67 -13.29
CA ALA A 128 -7.68 12.62 -12.73
C ALA A 128 -7.70 12.64 -11.19
N VAL A 129 -6.74 13.30 -10.53
CA VAL A 129 -6.71 13.44 -9.06
C VAL A 129 -7.77 14.44 -8.61
N GLY A 130 -8.61 14.05 -7.67
CA GLY A 130 -9.64 14.92 -7.06
C GLY A 130 -9.23 15.48 -5.71
N ALA A 131 -8.52 14.68 -4.91
CA ALA A 131 -8.10 15.07 -3.57
C ALA A 131 -6.77 14.40 -3.19
N ALA A 132 -6.12 14.92 -2.17
CA ALA A 132 -5.04 14.25 -1.45
C ALA A 132 -5.40 14.17 0.04
N ARG A 133 -4.99 13.08 0.70
CA ARG A 133 -5.31 12.82 2.10
C ARG A 133 -4.08 12.40 2.87
N LEU A 134 -4.03 12.69 4.16
CA LEU A 134 -3.11 12.00 5.05
C LEU A 134 -3.45 10.51 5.06
N ALA A 135 -2.44 9.66 5.17
CA ALA A 135 -2.64 8.22 5.16
C ALA A 135 -1.63 7.49 6.04
N LEU A 136 -2.04 6.35 6.60
CA LEU A 136 -1.13 5.40 7.23
C LEU A 136 -1.26 4.06 6.49
N GLU A 137 -0.19 3.61 5.82
CA GLU A 137 -0.13 2.21 5.42
C GLU A 137 0.05 1.36 6.67
N VAL A 138 -0.75 0.32 6.82
CA VAL A 138 -0.57 -0.67 7.88
C VAL A 138 0.19 -1.85 7.29
N LEU A 139 1.30 -2.22 7.93
CA LEU A 139 2.17 -3.28 7.45
C LEU A 139 1.95 -4.59 8.20
N GLY A 140 2.03 -5.68 7.46
CA GLY A 140 1.98 -7.04 7.97
C GLY A 140 2.50 -8.03 6.93
N CYS A 141 2.88 -9.21 7.34
CA CYS A 141 3.43 -10.23 6.47
C CYS A 141 2.75 -11.57 6.72
N ARG A 142 2.51 -12.34 5.66
CA ARG A 142 1.95 -13.70 5.77
C ARG A 142 3.02 -14.75 6.03
N TYR A 143 4.29 -14.34 6.06
CA TYR A 143 5.43 -15.19 6.38
C TYR A 143 5.96 -14.93 7.78
N SER A 144 6.19 -15.99 8.57
CA SER A 144 6.72 -15.90 9.94
C SER A 144 8.20 -15.46 10.00
N SER A 145 8.93 -15.59 8.91
CA SER A 145 10.36 -15.22 8.83
C SER A 145 10.65 -14.45 7.53
N PRO A 146 10.07 -13.23 7.38
CA PRO A 146 10.13 -12.48 6.11
C PRO A 146 11.56 -12.13 5.68
N GLN A 147 12.51 -12.01 6.61
CA GLN A 147 13.92 -11.76 6.32
C GLN A 147 14.62 -12.88 5.52
N HIS A 148 14.02 -14.07 5.44
CA HIS A 148 14.52 -15.21 4.69
C HIS A 148 13.68 -15.48 3.41
N VAL A 149 12.76 -14.58 3.07
CA VAL A 149 11.86 -14.73 1.93
C VAL A 149 12.39 -13.89 0.76
N PRO A 150 12.59 -14.48 -0.44
CA PRO A 150 13.02 -13.73 -1.61
C PRO A 150 12.02 -12.67 -2.04
N LEU A 151 12.52 -11.60 -2.67
CA LEU A 151 11.71 -10.48 -3.13
C LEU A 151 10.48 -10.89 -3.98
N PRO A 152 10.55 -11.86 -4.92
CA PRO A 152 9.34 -12.27 -5.65
C PRO A 152 8.22 -12.80 -4.75
N GLU A 153 8.52 -13.57 -3.70
CA GLU A 153 7.50 -14.04 -2.77
C GLU A 153 6.96 -12.90 -1.89
N LEU A 154 7.81 -11.95 -1.45
CA LEU A 154 7.36 -10.75 -0.72
C LEU A 154 6.48 -9.86 -1.60
N LEU A 155 6.83 -9.73 -2.89
CA LEU A 155 6.01 -8.98 -3.86
C LEU A 155 4.66 -9.69 -4.07
N ALA A 156 4.65 -11.01 -4.21
CA ALA A 156 3.41 -11.80 -4.30
C ALA A 156 2.52 -11.60 -3.07
N ASP A 157 3.12 -11.42 -1.87
CA ASP A 157 2.44 -11.10 -0.61
C ASP A 157 2.22 -9.58 -0.42
N HIS A 158 2.06 -8.82 -1.50
CA HIS A 158 1.70 -7.39 -1.48
C HIS A 158 2.73 -6.49 -0.80
N MET A 159 4.02 -6.85 -0.79
CA MET A 159 5.09 -6.04 -0.20
C MET A 159 4.75 -5.51 1.20
N PHE A 160 4.39 -6.41 2.09
CA PHE A 160 3.99 -6.13 3.48
C PHE A 160 2.67 -5.37 3.65
N ASN A 161 1.93 -5.02 2.61
CA ASN A 161 0.65 -4.36 2.83
C ASN A 161 -0.31 -5.24 3.63
N GLN A 162 -0.86 -4.69 4.71
CA GLN A 162 -1.95 -5.26 5.50
C GLN A 162 -3.23 -4.46 5.36
N GLY A 163 -3.11 -3.14 5.17
CA GLY A 163 -4.25 -2.25 5.04
C GLY A 163 -3.84 -0.79 4.90
N LEU A 164 -4.84 0.08 4.97
CA LEU A 164 -4.70 1.53 4.83
C LEU A 164 -5.65 2.24 5.78
N VAL A 165 -5.17 3.26 6.48
CA VAL A 165 -6.00 4.22 7.19
C VAL A 165 -5.96 5.53 6.43
N LEU A 166 -7.12 6.00 5.98
CA LEU A 166 -7.29 7.31 5.34
C LEU A 166 -7.62 8.37 6.37
N GLY A 167 -6.81 9.41 6.40
CA GLY A 167 -6.95 10.59 7.24
C GLY A 167 -7.78 11.69 6.60
N PRO A 168 -7.71 12.91 7.18
CA PRO A 168 -8.33 14.09 6.60
C PRO A 168 -7.72 14.44 5.25
N GLU A 169 -8.51 15.13 4.45
CA GLU A 169 -8.07 15.76 3.21
C GLU A 169 -7.11 16.91 3.51
N ILE A 170 -6.15 17.13 2.63
CA ILE A 170 -5.19 18.23 2.73
C ILE A 170 -5.47 19.26 1.64
N ASP A 171 -5.48 20.53 2.01
CA ASP A 171 -5.74 21.65 1.09
C ASP A 171 -4.47 22.19 0.41
N ALA A 172 -3.32 21.55 0.65
CA ALA A 172 -2.03 21.96 0.12
C ALA A 172 -1.40 20.83 -0.72
N PRO A 173 -0.52 21.16 -1.68
CA PRO A 173 0.26 20.15 -2.38
C PRO A 173 1.10 19.31 -1.41
N ALA A 174 1.19 17.99 -1.67
CA ALA A 174 2.05 17.11 -0.89
C ALA A 174 3.53 17.55 -1.01
N PRO A 175 4.18 17.96 0.09
CA PRO A 175 5.56 18.44 0.04
C PRO A 175 6.54 17.26 -0.08
N ALA A 176 7.75 17.52 -0.61
CA ALA A 176 8.83 16.53 -0.62
C ALA A 176 9.38 16.23 0.78
N GLN A 177 9.25 17.18 1.71
CA GLN A 177 9.75 17.08 3.09
C GLN A 177 8.76 17.68 4.06
N MET A 178 8.56 17.03 5.19
CA MET A 178 7.76 17.55 6.32
C MET A 178 8.12 16.78 7.59
N PRO A 179 8.10 17.40 8.78
CA PRO A 179 8.29 16.67 10.02
C PRO A 179 7.10 15.71 10.24
N ILE A 180 7.43 14.52 10.76
CA ILE A 180 6.45 13.54 11.25
C ILE A 180 6.67 13.38 12.75
N GLU A 181 5.63 13.63 13.54
CA GLU A 181 5.67 13.44 14.99
C GLU A 181 4.68 12.33 15.39
N VAL A 182 5.10 11.49 16.31
CA VAL A 182 4.33 10.35 16.81
C VAL A 182 4.04 10.55 18.29
N TYR A 183 2.78 10.59 18.64
CA TYR A 183 2.33 10.69 20.02
C TYR A 183 1.57 9.42 20.43
N VAL A 184 1.80 8.98 21.66
CA VAL A 184 1.03 7.88 22.28
C VAL A 184 0.50 8.40 23.64
N ASP A 185 -0.83 8.35 23.81
CA ASP A 185 -1.55 8.90 24.97
C ASP A 185 -1.12 10.33 25.30
N GLY A 186 -0.97 11.16 24.27
CA GLY A 186 -0.59 12.58 24.38
C GLY A 186 0.90 12.86 24.57
N ALA A 187 1.73 11.85 24.79
CA ALA A 187 3.19 12.01 24.95
C ALA A 187 3.92 11.80 23.62
N LEU A 188 4.81 12.74 23.25
CA LEU A 188 5.68 12.59 22.08
C LEU A 188 6.62 11.39 22.28
N GLN A 189 6.60 10.45 21.33
CA GLN A 189 7.45 9.26 21.31
C GLN A 189 8.58 9.38 20.29
N GLU A 190 8.25 9.85 19.08
CA GLU A 190 9.20 9.94 17.99
C GLU A 190 9.00 11.25 17.21
N HIS A 191 10.10 11.77 16.67
CA HIS A 191 10.13 12.87 15.73
C HIS A 191 11.07 12.53 14.57
N HIS A 192 10.60 12.70 13.35
CA HIS A 192 11.36 12.44 12.13
C HIS A 192 11.39 13.69 11.27
N ASP A 193 12.57 14.04 10.74
CA ASP A 193 12.70 14.99 9.62
C ASP A 193 12.28 14.28 8.33
N GLY A 194 10.98 14.16 8.15
CA GLY A 194 10.38 13.31 7.12
C GLY A 194 10.74 13.76 5.71
N VAL A 195 11.22 12.83 4.90
CA VAL A 195 11.60 13.05 3.49
C VAL A 195 10.95 11.97 2.64
N HIS A 196 10.16 12.39 1.64
CA HIS A 196 9.56 11.45 0.71
C HIS A 196 10.66 10.72 -0.10
N PRO A 197 10.56 9.39 -0.31
CA PRO A 197 11.60 8.61 -1.00
C PRO A 197 11.83 9.03 -2.46
N ASN A 198 10.83 9.66 -3.07
CA ASN A 198 10.98 10.33 -4.36
C ASN A 198 10.94 11.85 -4.14
N THR A 199 11.72 12.61 -4.89
CA THR A 199 11.72 14.08 -4.81
C THR A 199 10.34 14.67 -5.10
N ASP A 200 9.59 14.05 -6.04
CA ASP A 200 8.20 14.36 -6.30
C ASP A 200 7.32 13.27 -5.68
N PRO A 201 6.47 13.60 -4.66
CA PRO A 201 5.54 12.64 -4.08
C PRO A 201 4.54 12.02 -5.07
N ARG A 202 4.28 12.66 -6.21
CA ARG A 202 3.43 12.12 -7.28
C ARG A 202 4.13 11.14 -8.22
N ALA A 203 5.46 11.02 -8.15
CA ALA A 203 6.21 10.15 -9.06
C ALA A 203 5.72 8.69 -9.05
N GLY A 204 5.39 8.15 -7.87
CA GLY A 204 4.80 6.81 -7.74
C GLY A 204 3.41 6.71 -8.38
N LEU A 205 2.60 7.76 -8.30
CA LEU A 205 1.28 7.82 -8.94
C LEU A 205 1.40 7.82 -10.48
N TYR A 206 2.31 8.62 -11.04
CA TYR A 206 2.57 8.61 -12.48
C TYR A 206 3.07 7.24 -12.94
N TRP A 207 3.98 6.65 -12.17
CA TRP A 207 4.52 5.34 -12.50
C TRP A 207 3.45 4.24 -12.49
N ILE A 208 2.58 4.16 -11.47
CA ILE A 208 1.56 3.11 -11.41
C ILE A 208 0.49 3.28 -12.49
N ALA A 209 0.12 4.50 -12.86
CA ALA A 209 -0.81 4.76 -13.94
C ALA A 209 -0.28 4.15 -15.25
N GLU A 210 0.98 4.41 -15.60
CA GLU A 210 1.64 3.84 -16.77
C GLU A 210 1.88 2.33 -16.65
N PHE A 211 2.29 1.87 -15.47
CA PHE A 211 2.50 0.45 -15.21
C PHE A 211 1.20 -0.35 -15.47
N LEU A 212 0.08 0.04 -14.87
CA LEU A 212 -1.19 -0.63 -15.05
C LEU A 212 -1.70 -0.52 -16.48
N ARG A 213 -1.58 0.66 -17.12
CA ARG A 213 -1.91 0.86 -18.53
C ARG A 213 -1.17 -0.13 -19.43
N ALA A 214 0.14 -0.29 -19.22
CA ALA A 214 0.98 -1.21 -20.01
C ALA A 214 0.64 -2.70 -19.79
N GLN A 215 -0.03 -3.03 -18.67
CA GLN A 215 -0.56 -4.38 -18.40
C GLN A 215 -1.99 -4.59 -18.93
N GLY A 216 -2.59 -3.61 -19.61
CA GLY A 216 -3.99 -3.66 -20.04
C GLY A 216 -4.98 -3.43 -18.90
N LEU A 217 -4.50 -2.90 -17.78
CA LEU A 217 -5.26 -2.56 -16.58
C LEU A 217 -5.41 -1.03 -16.47
N GLY A 218 -6.10 -0.56 -15.42
CA GLY A 218 -6.26 0.87 -15.17
C GLY A 218 -6.57 1.17 -13.71
N LEU A 219 -6.54 2.46 -13.38
CA LEU A 219 -7.02 2.99 -12.11
C LEU A 219 -8.46 3.48 -12.28
N ARG A 220 -9.25 3.43 -11.21
CA ARG A 220 -10.66 3.84 -11.24
C ARG A 220 -10.92 5.01 -10.31
N ALA A 221 -11.90 5.82 -10.64
CA ALA A 221 -12.43 6.86 -9.76
C ALA A 221 -12.81 6.26 -8.40
N GLY A 222 -12.51 7.01 -7.33
CA GLY A 222 -12.68 6.57 -5.95
C GLY A 222 -11.55 5.70 -5.40
N GLN A 223 -10.60 5.25 -6.22
CA GLN A 223 -9.41 4.58 -5.71
C GLN A 223 -8.38 5.60 -5.20
N HIS A 224 -7.59 5.15 -4.21
CA HIS A 224 -6.49 5.92 -3.65
C HIS A 224 -5.15 5.31 -4.06
N VAL A 225 -4.12 6.14 -4.19
CA VAL A 225 -2.74 5.68 -4.42
C VAL A 225 -1.84 6.28 -3.36
N ILE A 226 -1.14 5.44 -2.59
CA ILE A 226 -0.06 5.83 -1.69
C ILE A 226 1.28 5.60 -2.36
N THR A 227 2.27 6.49 -2.13
CA THR A 227 3.46 6.57 -2.99
C THR A 227 4.78 6.49 -2.25
N GLY A 228 4.76 6.29 -0.95
CA GLY A 228 5.95 6.11 -0.12
C GLY A 228 5.92 6.89 1.18
N SER A 229 6.51 6.31 2.21
CA SER A 229 6.54 6.86 3.55
C SER A 229 7.53 8.00 3.71
N TYR A 230 7.14 9.03 4.44
CA TYR A 230 8.00 10.14 4.83
C TYR A 230 8.97 9.80 5.96
N ALA A 231 8.66 8.79 6.78
CA ALA A 231 9.45 8.43 7.97
C ALA A 231 9.92 6.96 7.98
N GLY A 232 9.73 6.23 6.85
CA GLY A 232 9.85 4.79 6.89
C GLY A 232 8.75 4.15 7.73
N TYR A 233 9.01 2.99 8.34
CA TYR A 233 8.04 2.38 9.23
C TYR A 233 8.24 2.80 10.70
N ILE A 234 7.13 2.85 11.43
CA ILE A 234 7.06 3.18 12.85
C ILE A 234 6.22 2.10 13.54
N ASP A 235 6.66 1.63 14.70
CA ASP A 235 5.91 0.66 15.50
C ASP A 235 5.14 1.37 16.62
N VAL A 236 3.80 1.29 16.61
CA VAL A 236 2.92 1.91 17.59
C VAL A 236 2.14 0.86 18.39
N PRO A 237 1.84 1.10 19.69
CA PRO A 237 1.11 0.13 20.49
C PRO A 237 -0.37 0.05 20.13
N ALA A 238 -0.92 -1.16 20.10
CA ALA A 238 -2.36 -1.39 20.05
C ALA A 238 -3.03 -1.00 21.38
N ASN A 239 -4.34 -0.70 21.32
CA ASN A 239 -5.19 -0.32 22.45
C ASN A 239 -4.78 0.97 23.19
N ARG A 240 -3.89 1.76 22.60
CA ARG A 240 -3.50 3.11 23.08
C ARG A 240 -3.96 4.16 22.06
N GLU A 241 -4.14 5.38 22.50
CA GLU A 241 -4.37 6.50 21.59
C GLU A 241 -3.07 6.83 20.85
N VAL A 242 -3.12 6.82 19.52
CA VAL A 242 -1.99 7.13 18.64
C VAL A 242 -2.37 8.35 17.81
N ARG A 243 -1.47 9.34 17.77
CA ARG A 243 -1.63 10.55 16.96
C ARG A 243 -0.36 10.78 16.16
N ILE A 244 -0.51 10.85 14.85
CA ILE A 244 0.57 11.10 13.89
C ILE A 244 0.34 12.48 13.29
N VAL A 245 1.29 13.39 13.48
CA VAL A 245 1.24 14.78 12.98
C VAL A 245 2.11 14.90 11.74
N TYR A 246 1.57 15.49 10.69
CA TYR A 246 2.20 15.67 9.38
C TYR A 246 2.56 17.16 9.18
N GLY A 247 3.55 17.65 9.92
CA GLY A 247 3.94 19.05 9.87
C GLY A 247 2.74 19.99 10.04
N THR A 248 2.50 20.85 9.04
CA THR A 248 1.37 21.78 9.01
C THR A 248 0.16 21.27 8.25
N LEU A 249 0.21 20.06 7.67
CA LEU A 249 -0.88 19.51 6.87
C LEU A 249 -2.04 18.96 7.71
N GLY A 250 -1.79 18.63 8.96
CA GLY A 250 -2.78 18.07 9.87
C GLY A 250 -2.30 16.82 10.60
N GLU A 251 -3.24 16.03 11.09
CA GLU A 251 -2.92 14.84 11.89
C GLU A 251 -3.91 13.70 11.66
N ILE A 252 -3.46 12.49 11.94
CA ILE A 252 -4.30 11.30 12.09
C ILE A 252 -4.28 10.90 13.56
N ALA A 253 -5.46 10.85 14.19
CA ALA A 253 -5.63 10.37 15.56
C ALA A 253 -6.58 9.17 15.56
N LEU A 254 -6.14 8.04 16.12
CA LEU A 254 -6.93 6.81 16.22
C LEU A 254 -6.37 5.88 17.29
N ARG A 255 -7.11 4.78 17.51
CA ARG A 255 -6.66 3.63 18.31
C ARG A 255 -6.68 2.37 17.45
N PHE A 256 -5.57 1.65 17.39
CA PHE A 256 -5.55 0.29 16.85
C PHE A 256 -6.11 -0.67 17.90
N VAL A 257 -7.14 -1.44 17.54
CA VAL A 257 -7.86 -2.33 18.47
C VAL A 257 -7.71 -3.80 18.03
N ARG A 258 -7.46 -4.66 19.02
CA ARG A 258 -7.35 -6.12 18.83
C ARG A 258 -8.71 -6.77 19.03
#